data_3bfa252e357d70c9a857f3bcc3ff485a
#
_entry.id   3bfa252e357d70c9a857f3bcc3ff485a
#
_cell.length_a   1.000
_cell.length_b   1.000
_cell.length_c   1.000
_cell.angle_alpha   90.00
_cell.angle_beta   90.00
_cell.angle_gamma   90.00
#
_symmetry.space_group_name_H-M   'P 1'
#
loop_
_entity.id
_entity.type
_entity.pdbx_description
1 polymer ?
#
loop_
_entity_poly.entity_id
_entity_poly.type
_entity_poly.pdbx_seq_one_letter_code
_entity_poly.pdbx_strand_id
1 'polypeptide(L)'
;MTITAERPSATQDRGAEYLDRARAVAAVIESEANEIEATTTITPRAYQALADAGLFWILVPEEYGGAGLDIVSAFKVVQEISRADGSTGWAFMANSCSTGVAVGFMSPQGAQQVFGGPDKGITAGMVVPAGSGVRVDGGYRVNGRFRFASGSAHATWIGAGFVVHDENGDPVMRPDGQPDCQITWLPKEKVEFLGNWDVMGMVGTGSYDYRVDDQFVPDAVTFETFSTTPVLSLI
;
A
#
# COMPACT_ATOMS: atom_id res chain seq x y z
N MET A 1 -14.27 -46.12 -1.76
CA MET A 1 -13.37 -45.10 -1.21
C MET A 1 -14.13 -43.78 -1.30
N THR A 2 -14.78 -43.35 -0.21
CA THR A 2 -15.60 -42.15 -0.19
C THR A 2 -14.65 -40.96 0.07
N ILE A 3 -14.46 -40.12 -0.93
CA ILE A 3 -13.72 -38.85 -0.75
C ILE A 3 -14.66 -37.94 0.00
N THR A 4 -14.46 -37.83 1.31
CA THR A 4 -15.10 -36.77 2.11
C THR A 4 -14.45 -35.45 1.69
N ALA A 5 -15.20 -34.59 0.99
CA ALA A 5 -14.78 -33.23 0.73
C ALA A 5 -14.60 -32.54 2.10
N GLU A 6 -13.37 -32.17 2.44
CA GLU A 6 -13.10 -31.35 3.62
C GLU A 6 -13.88 -30.04 3.46
N ARG A 7 -14.54 -29.62 4.53
CA ARG A 7 -15.21 -28.33 4.59
C ARG A 7 -14.14 -27.24 4.43
N PRO A 8 -14.28 -26.22 3.55
CA PRO A 8 -13.33 -25.13 3.42
C PRO A 8 -13.05 -24.49 4.79
N SER A 9 -11.82 -24.03 5.01
CA SER A 9 -11.50 -23.26 6.21
C SER A 9 -12.23 -21.90 6.17
N ALA A 10 -12.45 -21.27 7.32
CA ALA A 10 -13.08 -19.94 7.39
C ALA A 10 -12.37 -18.91 6.50
N THR A 11 -11.05 -19.03 6.33
CA THR A 11 -10.23 -18.19 5.44
C THR A 11 -10.53 -18.45 3.97
N GLN A 12 -10.77 -19.71 3.57
CA GLN A 12 -11.15 -20.07 2.18
C GLN A 12 -12.55 -19.56 1.83
N ASP A 13 -13.49 -19.62 2.76
CA ASP A 13 -14.87 -19.09 2.59
C ASP A 13 -14.80 -17.56 2.39
N ARG A 14 -13.95 -16.87 3.15
CA ARG A 14 -13.74 -15.42 3.01
C ARG A 14 -13.07 -15.05 1.69
N GLY A 15 -12.07 -15.80 1.25
CA GLY A 15 -11.44 -15.61 -0.03
C GLY A 15 -12.44 -15.69 -1.20
N ALA A 16 -13.38 -16.65 -1.14
CA ALA A 16 -14.45 -16.77 -2.13
C ALA A 16 -15.41 -15.56 -2.10
N GLU A 17 -15.79 -15.09 -0.91
CA GLU A 17 -16.63 -13.90 -0.73
C GLU A 17 -16.00 -12.66 -1.39
N TYR A 18 -14.72 -12.38 -1.10
CA TYR A 18 -14.05 -11.21 -1.66
C TYR A 18 -13.80 -11.33 -3.17
N LEU A 19 -13.61 -12.54 -3.70
CA LEU A 19 -13.58 -12.77 -5.13
C LEU A 19 -14.94 -12.45 -5.79
N ASP A 20 -16.05 -12.79 -5.16
CA ASP A 20 -17.39 -12.46 -5.66
C ASP A 20 -17.66 -10.95 -5.58
N ARG A 21 -17.19 -10.27 -4.53
CA ARG A 21 -17.21 -8.80 -4.45
C ARG A 21 -16.41 -8.15 -5.60
N ALA A 22 -15.22 -8.70 -5.93
CA ALA A 22 -14.41 -8.23 -7.07
C ALA A 22 -15.15 -8.40 -8.41
N ARG A 23 -15.80 -9.55 -8.63
CA ARG A 23 -16.64 -9.79 -9.81
C ARG A 23 -17.82 -8.82 -9.91
N ALA A 24 -18.43 -8.50 -8.78
CA ALA A 24 -19.56 -7.56 -8.75
C ALA A 24 -19.17 -6.14 -9.18
N VAL A 25 -17.93 -5.69 -8.89
CA VAL A 25 -17.44 -4.36 -9.29
C VAL A 25 -16.78 -4.34 -10.67
N ALA A 26 -16.44 -5.50 -11.25
CA ALA A 26 -15.72 -5.60 -12.51
C ALA A 26 -16.40 -4.84 -13.67
N ALA A 27 -17.71 -4.94 -13.80
CA ALA A 27 -18.46 -4.25 -14.85
C ALA A 27 -18.40 -2.71 -14.72
N VAL A 28 -18.34 -2.19 -13.50
CA VAL A 28 -18.15 -0.75 -13.25
C VAL A 28 -16.76 -0.34 -13.73
N ILE A 29 -15.72 -1.08 -13.34
CA ILE A 29 -14.34 -0.80 -13.73
C ILE A 29 -14.18 -0.83 -15.26
N GLU A 30 -14.69 -1.88 -15.91
CA GLU A 30 -14.64 -2.01 -17.36
C GLU A 30 -15.34 -0.84 -18.08
N SER A 31 -16.50 -0.37 -17.56
CA SER A 31 -17.21 0.79 -18.12
C SER A 31 -16.44 2.11 -17.98
N GLU A 32 -15.52 2.22 -17.04
CA GLU A 32 -14.72 3.41 -16.77
C GLU A 32 -13.33 3.37 -17.47
N ALA A 33 -12.95 2.26 -18.12
CA ALA A 33 -11.58 2.05 -18.63
C ALA A 33 -11.08 3.18 -19.55
N ASN A 34 -11.94 3.70 -20.45
CA ASN A 34 -11.57 4.81 -21.33
C ASN A 34 -11.32 6.11 -20.57
N GLU A 35 -12.12 6.39 -19.53
CA GLU A 35 -11.96 7.59 -18.70
C GLU A 35 -10.74 7.47 -17.79
N ILE A 36 -10.47 6.27 -17.26
CA ILE A 36 -9.25 5.94 -16.49
C ILE A 36 -8.01 6.22 -17.33
N GLU A 37 -8.01 5.78 -18.59
CA GLU A 37 -6.90 6.07 -19.52
C GLU A 37 -6.78 7.58 -19.79
N ALA A 38 -7.89 8.28 -20.06
CA ALA A 38 -7.90 9.70 -20.37
C ALA A 38 -7.47 10.59 -19.17
N THR A 39 -7.84 10.20 -17.96
CA THR A 39 -7.56 10.98 -16.73
C THR A 39 -6.27 10.56 -16.01
N THR A 40 -5.57 9.55 -16.53
CA THR A 40 -4.32 9.01 -15.97
C THR A 40 -4.45 8.46 -14.54
N THR A 41 -5.67 8.15 -14.10
CA THR A 41 -5.93 7.64 -12.74
C THR A 41 -7.25 6.86 -12.70
N ILE A 42 -7.43 6.01 -11.68
CA ILE A 42 -8.72 5.37 -11.42
C ILE A 42 -9.77 6.46 -11.21
N THR A 43 -10.92 6.37 -11.91
CA THR A 43 -12.00 7.35 -11.75
C THR A 43 -12.61 7.31 -10.34
N PRO A 44 -13.22 8.40 -9.88
CA PRO A 44 -13.93 8.40 -8.58
C PRO A 44 -14.98 7.31 -8.47
N ARG A 45 -15.66 6.97 -9.59
CA ARG A 45 -16.69 5.93 -9.61
C ARG A 45 -16.09 4.52 -9.44
N ALA A 46 -15.00 4.22 -10.14
CA ALA A 46 -14.30 2.94 -9.99
C ALA A 46 -13.66 2.82 -8.60
N TYR A 47 -13.05 3.90 -8.10
CA TYR A 47 -12.51 3.96 -6.73
C TYR A 47 -13.60 3.68 -5.68
N GLN A 48 -14.74 4.36 -5.77
CA GLN A 48 -15.83 4.20 -4.80
C GLN A 48 -16.37 2.76 -4.82
N ALA A 49 -16.52 2.15 -5.99
CA ALA A 49 -16.95 0.76 -6.11
C ALA A 49 -15.97 -0.20 -5.41
N LEU A 50 -14.65 0.00 -5.58
CA LEU A 50 -13.62 -0.80 -4.91
C LEU A 50 -13.63 -0.58 -3.38
N ALA A 51 -13.78 0.67 -2.94
CA ALA A 51 -13.78 1.04 -1.53
C ALA A 51 -15.03 0.50 -0.80
N ASP A 52 -16.22 0.66 -1.37
CA ASP A 52 -17.50 0.16 -0.81
C ASP A 52 -17.49 -1.37 -0.71
N ALA A 53 -16.84 -2.05 -1.65
CA ALA A 53 -16.65 -3.50 -1.60
C ALA A 53 -15.59 -3.95 -0.57
N GLY A 54 -14.88 -3.01 0.08
CA GLY A 54 -13.83 -3.28 1.07
C GLY A 54 -12.52 -3.82 0.49
N LEU A 55 -12.33 -3.67 -0.83
CA LEU A 55 -11.26 -4.36 -1.56
C LEU A 55 -9.86 -3.80 -1.25
N PHE A 56 -9.70 -2.51 -0.95
CA PHE A 56 -8.37 -1.96 -0.64
C PHE A 56 -7.74 -2.53 0.64
N TRP A 57 -8.54 -3.14 1.53
CA TRP A 57 -8.10 -3.65 2.83
C TRP A 57 -8.10 -5.19 2.90
N ILE A 58 -7.97 -5.87 1.75
CA ILE A 58 -8.01 -7.34 1.69
C ILE A 58 -6.89 -8.02 2.48
N LEU A 59 -5.73 -7.38 2.62
CA LEU A 59 -4.57 -7.86 3.38
C LEU A 59 -4.50 -7.28 4.81
N VAL A 60 -5.40 -6.36 5.17
CA VAL A 60 -5.45 -5.78 6.51
C VAL A 60 -6.16 -6.76 7.46
N PRO A 61 -5.63 -7.03 8.67
CA PRO A 61 -6.26 -7.91 9.64
C PRO A 61 -7.67 -7.45 10.06
N GLU A 62 -8.51 -8.39 10.46
CA GLU A 62 -9.89 -8.13 10.88
C GLU A 62 -9.98 -7.16 12.05
N GLU A 63 -9.04 -7.20 12.98
CA GLU A 63 -8.98 -6.30 14.13
C GLU A 63 -8.86 -4.82 13.76
N TYR A 64 -8.33 -4.54 12.54
CA TYR A 64 -8.31 -3.21 11.93
C TYR A 64 -9.38 -3.04 10.84
N GLY A 65 -10.37 -3.94 10.81
CA GLY A 65 -11.52 -3.88 9.91
C GLY A 65 -11.21 -4.21 8.46
N GLY A 66 -10.14 -4.96 8.20
CA GLY A 66 -9.81 -5.54 6.90
C GLY A 66 -10.38 -6.95 6.72
N ALA A 67 -10.01 -7.61 5.62
CA ALA A 67 -10.47 -8.97 5.32
C ALA A 67 -9.53 -10.06 5.84
N GLY A 68 -8.27 -9.76 6.14
CA GLY A 68 -7.27 -10.73 6.58
C GLY A 68 -7.11 -11.90 5.60
N LEU A 69 -7.16 -11.65 4.30
CA LEU A 69 -7.02 -12.72 3.30
C LEU A 69 -5.60 -13.26 3.27
N ASP A 70 -5.50 -14.56 3.05
CA ASP A 70 -4.23 -15.17 2.65
C ASP A 70 -3.79 -14.65 1.27
N ILE A 71 -2.49 -14.76 0.99
CA ILE A 71 -1.90 -14.21 -0.24
C ILE A 71 -2.46 -14.83 -1.52
N VAL A 72 -2.86 -16.10 -1.50
CA VAL A 72 -3.42 -16.79 -2.67
C VAL A 72 -4.82 -16.25 -2.97
N SER A 73 -5.65 -16.06 -1.96
CA SER A 73 -6.99 -15.48 -2.07
C SER A 73 -6.91 -14.02 -2.52
N ALA A 74 -6.01 -13.22 -1.92
CA ALA A 74 -5.77 -11.85 -2.33
C ALA A 74 -5.33 -11.75 -3.80
N PHE A 75 -4.43 -12.65 -4.24
CA PHE A 75 -3.98 -12.69 -5.64
C PHE A 75 -5.12 -12.97 -6.63
N LYS A 76 -6.06 -13.85 -6.28
CA LYS A 76 -7.25 -14.10 -7.12
C LYS A 76 -8.13 -12.87 -7.25
N VAL A 77 -8.28 -12.09 -6.18
CA VAL A 77 -9.00 -10.80 -6.21
C VAL A 77 -8.30 -9.81 -7.13
N VAL A 78 -6.98 -9.65 -6.99
CA VAL A 78 -6.17 -8.79 -7.89
C VAL A 78 -6.32 -9.21 -9.34
N GLN A 79 -6.26 -10.52 -9.62
CA GLN A 79 -6.41 -11.07 -10.97
C GLN A 79 -7.78 -10.70 -11.57
N GLU A 80 -8.86 -10.78 -10.80
CA GLU A 80 -10.21 -10.46 -11.27
C GLU A 80 -10.34 -8.97 -11.61
N ILE A 81 -9.84 -8.07 -10.75
CA ILE A 81 -9.83 -6.62 -11.02
C ILE A 81 -8.97 -6.31 -12.26
N SER A 82 -7.80 -6.96 -12.40
CA SER A 82 -6.90 -6.75 -13.54
C SER A 82 -7.51 -7.20 -14.87
N ARG A 83 -8.45 -8.13 -14.86
CA ARG A 83 -9.18 -8.57 -16.06
C ARG A 83 -10.16 -7.52 -16.55
N ALA A 84 -10.74 -6.73 -15.64
CA ALA A 84 -11.65 -5.66 -15.99
C ALA A 84 -10.90 -4.44 -16.58
N ASP A 85 -9.78 -4.04 -15.94
CA ASP A 85 -8.87 -3.02 -16.45
C ASP A 85 -7.47 -3.20 -15.84
N GLY A 86 -6.44 -3.24 -16.69
CA GLY A 86 -5.08 -3.50 -16.27
C GLY A 86 -4.48 -2.39 -15.41
N SER A 87 -4.77 -1.11 -15.71
CA SER A 87 -4.32 0.03 -14.93
C SER A 87 -4.93 0.04 -13.53
N THR A 88 -6.23 -0.20 -13.45
CA THR A 88 -6.93 -0.34 -12.16
C THR A 88 -6.39 -1.51 -11.36
N GLY A 89 -6.20 -2.67 -12.00
CA GLY A 89 -5.65 -3.86 -11.34
C GLY A 89 -4.27 -3.63 -10.75
N TRP A 90 -3.39 -2.95 -11.48
CA TRP A 90 -2.06 -2.60 -10.99
C TRP A 90 -2.10 -1.61 -9.82
N ALA A 91 -2.83 -0.50 -9.96
CA ALA A 91 -2.94 0.50 -8.89
C ALA A 91 -3.60 -0.11 -7.62
N PHE A 92 -4.66 -0.89 -7.80
CA PHE A 92 -5.31 -1.65 -6.73
C PHE A 92 -4.35 -2.62 -6.02
N MET A 93 -3.58 -3.41 -6.78
CA MET A 93 -2.56 -4.32 -6.24
C MET A 93 -1.51 -3.55 -5.45
N ALA A 94 -0.97 -2.46 -6.01
CA ALA A 94 0.04 -1.64 -5.35
C ALA A 94 -0.48 -1.06 -4.03
N ASN A 95 -1.71 -0.51 -4.01
CA ASN A 95 -2.33 -0.01 -2.79
C ASN A 95 -2.56 -1.12 -1.76
N SER A 96 -3.15 -2.26 -2.15
CA SER A 96 -3.47 -3.36 -1.23
C SER A 96 -2.21 -3.99 -0.63
N CYS A 97 -1.16 -4.23 -1.45
CA CYS A 97 0.11 -4.77 -0.96
C CYS A 97 0.83 -3.78 -0.04
N SER A 98 0.92 -2.50 -0.43
CA SER A 98 1.52 -1.46 0.42
C SER A 98 0.78 -1.34 1.75
N THR A 99 -0.55 -1.39 1.72
CA THR A 99 -1.41 -1.32 2.92
C THR A 99 -1.20 -2.54 3.82
N GLY A 100 -1.10 -3.73 3.25
CA GLY A 100 -0.77 -4.95 3.99
C GLY A 100 0.62 -4.89 4.64
N VAL A 101 1.63 -4.42 3.92
CA VAL A 101 2.99 -4.20 4.47
C VAL A 101 2.95 -3.17 5.59
N ALA A 102 2.28 -2.03 5.37
CA ALA A 102 2.17 -0.98 6.37
C ALA A 102 1.61 -1.51 7.69
N VAL A 103 0.46 -2.17 7.66
CA VAL A 103 -0.19 -2.69 8.88
C VAL A 103 0.62 -3.80 9.53
N GLY A 104 1.30 -4.65 8.75
CA GLY A 104 2.06 -5.79 9.27
C GLY A 104 3.30 -5.43 10.04
N PHE A 105 3.94 -4.31 9.71
CA PHE A 105 5.24 -3.94 10.26
C PHE A 105 5.25 -2.67 11.11
N MET A 106 4.21 -1.84 11.07
CA MET A 106 4.07 -0.70 11.98
C MET A 106 3.91 -1.17 13.43
N SER A 107 4.23 -0.28 14.37
CA SER A 107 3.84 -0.49 15.76
C SER A 107 2.31 -0.55 15.90
N PRO A 108 1.75 -1.20 16.95
CA PRO A 108 0.31 -1.19 17.19
C PRO A 108 -0.27 0.22 17.25
N GLN A 109 0.49 1.19 17.78
CA GLN A 109 0.08 2.61 17.82
C GLN A 109 0.00 3.19 16.40
N GLY A 110 0.98 2.91 15.53
CA GLY A 110 0.97 3.35 14.13
C GLY A 110 -0.18 2.71 13.35
N ALA A 111 -0.38 1.40 13.50
CA ALA A 111 -1.49 0.70 12.88
C ALA A 111 -2.85 1.27 13.32
N GLN A 112 -3.03 1.57 14.60
CA GLN A 112 -4.24 2.22 15.11
C GLN A 112 -4.42 3.63 14.53
N GLN A 113 -3.34 4.40 14.37
CA GLN A 113 -3.39 5.74 13.78
C GLN A 113 -3.82 5.71 12.31
N VAL A 114 -3.32 4.75 11.54
CA VAL A 114 -3.54 4.67 10.08
C VAL A 114 -4.85 3.94 9.75
N PHE A 115 -5.20 2.88 10.49
CA PHE A 115 -6.28 1.97 10.15
C PHE A 115 -7.43 1.92 11.17
N GLY A 116 -7.23 2.42 12.39
CA GLY A 116 -8.20 2.27 13.48
C GLY A 116 -9.40 3.23 13.44
N GLY A 117 -9.42 4.18 12.48
CA GLY A 117 -10.51 5.13 12.31
C GLY A 117 -11.61 4.65 11.36
N PRO A 118 -12.71 5.42 11.24
CA PRO A 118 -13.76 5.14 10.25
C PRO A 118 -13.23 5.26 8.82
N ASP A 119 -12.31 6.19 8.59
CA ASP A 119 -11.62 6.40 7.30
C ASP A 119 -10.28 5.67 7.34
N LYS A 120 -10.34 4.36 7.08
CA LYS A 120 -9.14 3.52 7.05
C LYS A 120 -8.15 4.00 6.00
N GLY A 121 -6.87 4.02 6.36
CA GLY A 121 -5.79 4.38 5.44
C GLY A 121 -5.72 3.48 4.21
N ILE A 122 -5.44 4.10 3.08
CA ILE A 122 -4.99 3.42 1.85
C ILE A 122 -3.59 3.93 1.59
N THR A 123 -2.62 3.03 1.40
CA THR A 123 -1.24 3.44 1.21
C THR A 123 -0.76 3.26 -0.23
N ALA A 124 0.18 4.10 -0.63
CA ALA A 124 0.91 4.00 -1.88
C ALA A 124 2.36 4.46 -1.66
N GLY A 125 3.18 4.42 -2.69
CA GLY A 125 4.52 4.99 -2.64
C GLY A 125 5.63 3.95 -2.74
N MET A 126 6.87 4.41 -2.62
CA MET A 126 8.09 3.63 -2.83
C MET A 126 8.73 3.26 -1.49
N VAL A 127 8.84 1.98 -1.23
CA VAL A 127 9.46 1.45 0.00
C VAL A 127 10.96 1.17 -0.15
N VAL A 128 11.49 1.23 -1.39
CA VAL A 128 12.95 1.14 -1.61
C VAL A 128 13.63 2.37 -1.01
N PRO A 129 14.77 2.22 -0.30
CA PRO A 129 15.43 3.32 0.41
C PRO A 129 16.13 4.29 -0.56
N ALA A 130 15.33 5.16 -1.19
CA ALA A 130 15.78 6.19 -2.13
C ALA A 130 15.92 7.58 -1.47
N GLY A 131 15.43 7.72 -0.24
CA GLY A 131 15.56 8.95 0.55
C GLY A 131 16.70 8.89 1.57
N SER A 132 16.86 9.97 2.30
CA SER A 132 17.73 10.10 3.47
C SER A 132 16.93 10.53 4.69
N GLY A 133 17.30 10.03 5.86
CA GLY A 133 16.67 10.42 7.12
C GLY A 133 17.72 10.63 8.21
N VAL A 134 17.51 11.60 9.08
CA VAL A 134 18.33 11.84 10.26
C VAL A 134 17.50 11.56 11.51
N ARG A 135 18.05 10.82 12.43
CA ARG A 135 17.40 10.50 13.70
C ARG A 135 17.17 11.79 14.52
N VAL A 136 15.96 11.96 15.03
CA VAL A 136 15.60 13.03 15.96
C VAL A 136 14.76 12.46 17.10
N ASP A 137 14.44 13.27 18.10
CA ASP A 137 13.61 12.80 19.23
C ASP A 137 12.22 12.32 18.72
N GLY A 138 11.88 11.06 19.04
CA GLY A 138 10.61 10.42 18.69
C GLY A 138 10.43 10.02 17.22
N GLY A 139 11.46 10.14 16.36
CA GLY A 139 11.36 9.76 14.96
C GLY A 139 12.54 10.17 14.09
N TYR A 140 12.21 10.57 12.85
CA TYR A 140 13.23 10.97 11.86
C TYR A 140 12.79 12.24 11.11
N ARG A 141 13.76 13.00 10.62
CA ARG A 141 13.60 14.01 9.59
C ARG A 141 13.97 13.39 8.25
N VAL A 142 13.02 13.34 7.31
CA VAL A 142 13.17 12.60 6.05
C VAL A 142 13.12 13.54 4.87
N ASN A 143 14.03 13.29 3.92
CA ASN A 143 14.13 13.95 2.64
C ASN A 143 14.27 12.90 1.53
N GLY A 144 13.69 13.17 0.36
CA GLY A 144 13.90 12.31 -0.79
C GLY A 144 13.03 12.61 -1.98
N ARG A 145 13.47 12.07 -3.12
CA ARG A 145 12.66 12.01 -4.34
C ARG A 145 12.42 10.54 -4.69
N PHE A 146 11.16 10.20 -4.84
CA PHE A 146 10.71 8.83 -5.06
C PHE A 146 9.97 8.74 -6.38
N ARG A 147 9.89 7.53 -6.93
CA ARG A 147 9.26 7.28 -8.22
C ARG A 147 8.12 6.27 -8.08
N PHE A 148 7.21 6.32 -9.05
CA PHE A 148 6.21 5.28 -9.26
C PHE A 148 5.23 5.09 -8.08
N ALA A 149 4.64 6.17 -7.56
CA ALA A 149 3.57 6.08 -6.57
C ALA A 149 2.25 5.64 -7.23
N SER A 150 2.19 4.39 -7.72
CA SER A 150 0.98 3.82 -8.34
C SER A 150 -0.21 3.89 -7.41
N GLY A 151 -1.35 4.37 -7.90
CA GLY A 151 -2.57 4.53 -7.11
C GLY A 151 -2.53 5.66 -6.07
N SER A 152 -1.55 6.56 -6.15
CA SER A 152 -1.40 7.66 -5.19
C SER A 152 -2.55 8.65 -5.18
N ALA A 153 -3.33 8.75 -6.29
CA ALA A 153 -4.51 9.60 -6.33
C ALA A 153 -5.53 9.26 -5.23
N HIS A 154 -5.65 7.99 -4.89
CA HIS A 154 -6.62 7.45 -3.92
C HIS A 154 -5.99 7.13 -2.56
N ALA A 155 -4.67 7.09 -2.48
CA ALA A 155 -3.98 6.88 -1.21
C ALA A 155 -4.19 8.07 -0.28
N THR A 156 -4.26 7.77 1.00
CA THR A 156 -4.29 8.77 2.10
C THR A 156 -2.94 8.86 2.79
N TRP A 157 -2.12 7.82 2.66
CA TRP A 157 -0.77 7.74 3.22
C TRP A 157 0.24 7.34 2.14
N ILE A 158 1.40 7.99 2.12
CA ILE A 158 2.45 7.77 1.14
C ILE A 158 3.70 7.23 1.82
N GLY A 159 4.16 6.07 1.36
CA GLY A 159 5.37 5.42 1.84
C GLY A 159 6.64 6.11 1.33
N ALA A 160 7.69 6.08 2.15
CA ALA A 160 9.01 6.58 1.80
C ALA A 160 10.08 5.68 2.44
N GLY A 161 10.87 5.00 1.61
CA GLY A 161 12.05 4.28 2.07
C GLY A 161 13.26 5.20 2.13
N PHE A 162 14.05 5.12 3.20
CA PHE A 162 15.20 5.99 3.37
C PHE A 162 16.37 5.29 4.07
N VAL A 163 17.59 5.77 3.81
CA VAL A 163 18.81 5.41 4.56
C VAL A 163 18.94 6.38 5.71
N VAL A 164 19.25 5.86 6.91
CA VAL A 164 19.56 6.71 8.07
C VAL A 164 20.97 7.26 7.94
N HIS A 165 21.15 8.57 8.16
CA HIS A 165 22.42 9.27 8.14
C HIS A 165 22.71 9.89 9.52
N ASP A 166 23.97 9.98 9.85
CA ASP A 166 24.44 10.67 11.04
C ASP A 166 24.52 12.21 10.83
N GLU A 167 24.99 12.93 11.83
CA GLU A 167 25.14 14.39 11.81
C GLU A 167 26.16 14.90 10.78
N ASN A 168 27.08 14.02 10.32
CA ASN A 168 28.08 14.34 9.30
C ASN A 168 27.55 14.07 7.87
N GLY A 169 26.39 13.42 7.76
CA GLY A 169 25.80 13.01 6.49
C GLY A 169 26.28 11.64 6.00
N ASP A 170 26.97 10.87 6.85
CA ASP A 170 27.41 9.51 6.53
C ASP A 170 26.29 8.50 6.85
N PRO A 171 26.12 7.42 6.04
CA PRO A 171 25.16 6.38 6.35
C PRO A 171 25.46 5.69 7.68
N VAL A 172 24.45 5.57 8.52
CA VAL A 172 24.54 4.76 9.74
C VAL A 172 24.57 3.30 9.34
N MET A 173 25.58 2.56 9.83
CA MET A 173 25.77 1.15 9.50
C MET A 173 25.27 0.27 10.63
N ARG A 174 24.57 -0.81 10.28
CA ARG A 174 24.16 -1.85 11.21
C ARG A 174 25.32 -2.78 11.56
N PRO A 175 25.20 -3.60 12.62
CA PRO A 175 26.24 -4.56 13.00
C PRO A 175 26.61 -5.58 11.92
N ASP A 176 25.70 -5.85 10.98
CA ASP A 176 25.91 -6.74 9.83
C ASP A 176 26.64 -6.07 8.66
N GLY A 177 27.03 -4.79 8.81
CA GLY A 177 27.73 -4.02 7.79
C GLY A 177 26.83 -3.47 6.67
N GLN A 178 25.50 -3.60 6.78
CA GLN A 178 24.57 -2.98 5.84
C GLN A 178 24.12 -1.60 6.34
N PRO A 179 23.74 -0.67 5.46
CA PRO A 179 23.12 0.58 5.88
C PRO A 179 21.85 0.36 6.69
N ASP A 180 21.62 1.20 7.69
CA ASP A 180 20.33 1.25 8.38
C ASP A 180 19.29 1.89 7.46
N CYS A 181 18.37 1.05 6.97
CA CYS A 181 17.33 1.43 6.05
C CYS A 181 15.97 1.31 6.73
N GLN A 182 15.18 2.38 6.64
CA GLN A 182 13.86 2.47 7.23
C GLN A 182 12.78 2.71 6.17
N ILE A 183 11.55 2.30 6.46
CA ILE A 183 10.35 2.66 5.72
C ILE A 183 9.44 3.43 6.67
N THR A 184 8.83 4.50 6.18
CA THR A 184 7.82 5.26 6.92
C THR A 184 6.62 5.56 6.04
N TRP A 185 5.51 5.94 6.65
CA TRP A 185 4.33 6.46 5.96
C TRP A 185 4.00 7.86 6.46
N LEU A 186 3.74 8.76 5.49
CA LEU A 186 3.34 10.13 5.74
C LEU A 186 1.89 10.34 5.28
N PRO A 187 1.10 11.17 5.96
CA PRO A 187 -0.13 11.69 5.39
C PRO A 187 0.13 12.31 4.01
N LYS A 188 -0.77 12.05 3.05
CA LYS A 188 -0.59 12.46 1.64
C LYS A 188 -0.29 13.95 1.46
N GLU A 189 -0.87 14.79 2.28
CA GLU A 189 -0.67 16.26 2.25
C GLU A 189 0.74 16.72 2.65
N LYS A 190 1.56 15.81 3.19
CA LYS A 190 2.98 16.06 3.52
C LYS A 190 3.93 15.76 2.36
N VAL A 191 3.38 15.37 1.21
CA VAL A 191 4.14 14.91 0.05
C VAL A 191 3.79 15.77 -1.15
N GLU A 192 4.80 16.16 -1.94
CA GLU A 192 4.62 16.89 -3.19
C GLU A 192 4.67 15.92 -4.37
N PHE A 193 3.59 15.79 -5.13
CA PHE A 193 3.57 15.03 -6.38
C PHE A 193 4.07 15.89 -7.55
N LEU A 194 4.89 15.30 -8.41
CA LEU A 194 5.59 16.05 -9.46
C LEU A 194 4.83 16.09 -10.80
N GLY A 195 3.70 15.40 -10.93
CA GLY A 195 2.83 15.48 -12.11
C GLY A 195 3.44 14.96 -13.42
N ASN A 196 4.43 14.07 -13.36
CA ASN A 196 5.26 13.65 -14.49
C ASN A 196 4.90 12.26 -15.06
N TRP A 197 3.64 11.82 -14.95
CA TRP A 197 3.21 10.52 -15.47
C TRP A 197 2.72 10.65 -16.90
N ASP A 198 3.63 10.43 -17.86
CA ASP A 198 3.38 10.42 -19.30
C ASP A 198 4.04 9.16 -19.90
N VAL A 199 3.24 8.15 -20.24
CA VAL A 199 3.69 6.81 -20.59
C VAL A 199 2.84 6.20 -21.70
N MET A 200 3.38 5.19 -22.39
CA MET A 200 2.73 4.50 -23.52
C MET A 200 1.63 3.51 -23.09
N GLY A 201 1.70 3.00 -21.86
CA GLY A 201 0.75 2.01 -21.35
C GLY A 201 0.64 2.07 -19.83
N MET A 202 -0.39 1.45 -19.27
CA MET A 202 -0.69 1.55 -17.84
C MET A 202 -0.90 2.98 -17.37
N VAL A 203 -1.42 3.83 -18.25
CA VAL A 203 -1.60 5.27 -18.07
C VAL A 203 -2.47 5.56 -16.86
N GLY A 204 -3.58 4.83 -16.71
CA GLY A 204 -4.52 4.98 -15.60
C GLY A 204 -3.98 4.60 -14.21
N THR A 205 -2.73 4.16 -14.09
CA THR A 205 -2.13 3.86 -12.78
C THR A 205 -1.74 5.12 -12.01
N GLY A 206 -1.58 6.27 -12.69
CA GLY A 206 -1.16 7.53 -12.08
C GLY A 206 0.10 7.40 -11.24
N SER A 207 1.12 6.69 -11.78
CA SER A 207 2.32 6.34 -11.00
C SER A 207 3.31 7.51 -10.93
N TYR A 208 2.84 8.64 -10.40
CA TYR A 208 3.62 9.88 -10.30
C TYR A 208 4.88 9.72 -9.45
N ASP A 209 5.92 10.48 -9.81
CA ASP A 209 7.03 10.77 -8.89
C ASP A 209 6.56 11.75 -7.80
N TYR A 210 7.25 11.70 -6.66
CA TYR A 210 6.94 12.58 -5.55
C TYR A 210 8.20 12.94 -4.75
N ARG A 211 8.09 14.01 -3.98
CA ARG A 211 9.13 14.52 -3.11
C ARG A 211 8.63 14.64 -1.67
N VAL A 212 9.49 14.24 -0.75
CA VAL A 212 9.39 14.51 0.69
C VAL A 212 10.49 15.50 1.02
N ASP A 213 10.15 16.64 1.63
CA ASP A 213 11.06 17.73 1.91
C ASP A 213 11.03 18.06 3.40
N ASP A 214 12.08 17.68 4.11
CA ASP A 214 12.29 17.85 5.55
C ASP A 214 11.07 17.53 6.44
N GLN A 215 10.43 16.38 6.18
CA GLN A 215 9.26 15.99 6.95
C GLN A 215 9.65 15.18 8.19
N PHE A 216 9.07 15.56 9.33
CA PHE A 216 9.13 14.72 10.53
C PHE A 216 8.21 13.52 10.37
N VAL A 217 8.74 12.33 10.66
CA VAL A 217 8.02 11.06 10.68
C VAL A 217 8.23 10.37 12.04
N PRO A 218 7.16 10.02 12.76
CA PRO A 218 7.28 9.39 14.07
C PRO A 218 7.69 7.92 13.98
N ASP A 219 8.32 7.42 15.03
CA ASP A 219 8.67 6.00 15.18
C ASP A 219 7.46 5.08 15.03
N ALA A 220 6.28 5.52 15.44
CA ALA A 220 5.07 4.71 15.42
C ALA A 220 4.70 4.19 14.01
N VAL A 221 4.97 4.97 12.96
CA VAL A 221 4.70 4.63 11.56
C VAL A 221 5.97 4.35 10.76
N THR A 222 7.09 4.09 11.44
CA THR A 222 8.40 3.82 10.83
C THR A 222 8.92 2.47 11.30
N PHE A 223 9.49 1.70 10.39
CA PHE A 223 10.10 0.41 10.73
C PHE A 223 11.24 0.07 9.77
N GLU A 224 12.07 -0.88 10.18
CA GLU A 224 13.24 -1.32 9.43
C GLU A 224 12.82 -1.96 8.10
N THR A 225 13.42 -1.48 6.99
CA THR A 225 13.29 -2.10 5.66
C THR A 225 13.90 -3.51 5.70
N PHE A 226 13.25 -4.45 5.03
CA PHE A 226 13.68 -5.86 4.98
C PHE A 226 13.59 -6.61 6.32
N SER A 227 12.86 -6.08 7.31
CA SER A 227 12.47 -6.89 8.46
C SER A 227 11.71 -8.13 8.00
N THR A 228 12.11 -9.29 8.48
CA THR A 228 11.45 -10.57 8.15
C THR A 228 10.40 -10.97 9.19
N THR A 229 10.30 -10.19 10.26
CA THR A 229 9.38 -10.49 11.38
C THR A 229 8.31 -9.42 11.46
N PRO A 230 7.08 -9.69 11.01
CA PRO A 230 5.95 -8.79 11.21
C PRO A 230 5.71 -8.54 12.71
N VAL A 231 5.31 -7.31 13.04
CA VAL A 231 4.91 -6.94 14.42
C VAL A 231 3.51 -7.47 14.72
N LEU A 232 2.62 -7.39 13.73
CA LEU A 232 1.27 -7.93 13.81
C LEU A 232 1.22 -9.28 13.08
N SER A 233 0.50 -10.24 13.66
CA SER A 233 0.32 -11.55 13.02
C SER A 233 -0.47 -11.37 11.73
N LEU A 234 0.25 -11.35 10.62
CA LEU A 234 -0.33 -11.53 9.30
C LEU A 234 -0.49 -13.04 9.10
N ILE A 235 -1.51 -13.64 9.66
CA ILE A 235 -1.96 -15.04 9.63
C ILE A 235 -0.98 -16.05 9.00
#